data_84e48aff5e689997cc40828528024c3b
#
_entry.id   84e48aff5e689997cc40828528024c3b
#
_cell.length_a   1.000
_cell.length_b   1.000
_cell.length_c   1.000
_cell.angle_alpha   90.00
_cell.angle_beta   90.00
_cell.angle_gamma   90.00
#
_symmetry.space_group_name_H-M   'P 1'
#
loop_
_entity.id
_entity.type
_entity.pdbx_description
1 polymer ?
#
loop_
_entity_poly.entity_id
_entity_poly.type
_entity_poly.pdbx_seq_one_letter_code
_entity_poly.pdbx_strand_id
1 'polypeptide(L)'
;MSLCHRNYMLAGLGTLIVILSGIASAETKYTVVAPPVCVNNLGESVSFFSRPTTQGRVAAGMANRDNDGNPVIYRANYEKATPAFQKFVDFHECAHHQVGHVDQPHPPRNSYDHLMNESIADCVAILRVREEDNESYRLVIDGLVDAMTAIGFPKTSTDSRISNVTNCYENYGSSAEFIEGVLNSERAR
;
A
#
# COMPACT_ATOMS: atom_id res chain seq x y z
N MET A 1 -27.06 -7.98 86.36
CA MET A 1 -27.88 -8.49 85.21
C MET A 1 -27.89 -7.42 84.18
N SER A 2 -27.08 -7.57 83.13
CA SER A 2 -27.07 -6.62 82.02
C SER A 2 -27.00 -7.41 80.71
N LEU A 3 -28.02 -7.35 79.89
CA LEU A 3 -28.12 -8.03 78.59
C LEU A 3 -27.39 -7.21 77.57
N CYS A 4 -26.38 -7.80 76.94
CA CYS A 4 -25.65 -7.23 75.82
C CYS A 4 -26.37 -7.62 74.51
N HIS A 5 -26.95 -6.64 73.84
CA HIS A 5 -27.50 -6.83 72.50
C HIS A 5 -26.40 -6.72 71.46
N ARG A 6 -26.23 -7.76 70.67
CA ARG A 6 -25.22 -7.87 69.58
C ARG A 6 -25.91 -7.63 68.26
N ASN A 7 -25.70 -6.44 67.69
CA ASN A 7 -26.14 -6.07 66.35
C ASN A 7 -25.25 -6.73 65.33
N TYR A 8 -25.80 -7.58 64.45
CA TYR A 8 -25.15 -8.07 63.23
C TYR A 8 -25.39 -7.10 62.10
N MET A 9 -24.31 -6.42 61.63
CA MET A 9 -24.34 -5.71 60.34
C MET A 9 -24.16 -6.72 59.21
N LEU A 10 -25.14 -6.83 58.36
CA LEU A 10 -25.05 -7.53 57.06
C LEU A 10 -24.31 -6.62 56.06
N ALA A 11 -23.08 -6.99 55.75
CA ALA A 11 -22.33 -6.37 54.66
C ALA A 11 -22.86 -6.94 53.30
N GLY A 12 -23.63 -6.13 52.59
CA GLY A 12 -24.02 -6.44 51.20
C GLY A 12 -22.83 -6.34 50.28
N LEU A 13 -22.35 -7.47 49.72
CA LEU A 13 -21.43 -7.48 48.58
C LEU A 13 -22.18 -7.07 47.33
N GLY A 14 -22.03 -5.79 46.95
CA GLY A 14 -22.46 -5.32 45.62
C GLY A 14 -21.49 -5.83 44.55
N THR A 15 -21.93 -6.79 43.75
CA THR A 15 -21.18 -7.26 42.60
C THR A 15 -21.25 -6.19 41.48
N LEU A 16 -20.14 -5.46 41.31
CA LEU A 16 -20.00 -4.49 40.21
C LEU A 16 -19.82 -5.25 38.88
N ILE A 17 -20.88 -5.38 38.09
CA ILE A 17 -20.79 -5.93 36.74
C ILE A 17 -20.24 -4.84 35.83
N VAL A 18 -18.95 -4.90 35.51
CA VAL A 18 -18.34 -4.07 34.48
C VAL A 18 -18.71 -4.65 33.12
N ILE A 19 -19.70 -4.08 32.46
CA ILE A 19 -20.03 -4.39 31.06
C ILE A 19 -18.95 -3.71 30.20
N LEU A 20 -17.93 -4.49 29.82
CA LEU A 20 -16.99 -4.11 28.78
C LEU A 20 -17.74 -4.14 27.45
N SER A 21 -18.34 -3.01 27.07
CA SER A 21 -18.85 -2.79 25.73
C SER A 21 -17.65 -2.78 24.79
N GLY A 22 -17.35 -3.92 24.16
CA GLY A 22 -16.37 -4.00 23.08
C GLY A 22 -16.87 -3.12 21.94
N ILE A 23 -16.25 -1.95 21.77
CA ILE A 23 -16.45 -1.12 20.59
C ILE A 23 -15.80 -1.89 19.44
N ALA A 24 -16.60 -2.64 18.69
CA ALA A 24 -16.17 -3.18 17.41
C ALA A 24 -15.87 -1.98 16.50
N SER A 25 -14.59 -1.69 16.28
CA SER A 25 -14.15 -0.70 15.31
C SER A 25 -14.64 -1.19 13.95
N ALA A 26 -15.59 -0.49 13.37
CA ALA A 26 -16.03 -0.77 12.00
C ALA A 26 -14.85 -0.51 11.08
N GLU A 27 -14.40 -1.54 10.35
CA GLU A 27 -13.35 -1.40 9.34
C GLU A 27 -13.85 -0.46 8.25
N THR A 28 -13.16 0.66 8.05
CA THR A 28 -13.53 1.64 7.03
C THR A 28 -13.30 1.02 5.66
N LYS A 29 -14.33 0.92 4.84
CA LYS A 29 -14.22 0.49 3.45
C LYS A 29 -14.30 1.70 2.53
N TYR A 30 -13.35 1.79 1.63
CA TYR A 30 -13.27 2.82 0.61
C TYR A 30 -13.86 2.34 -0.72
N THR A 31 -14.30 3.27 -1.54
CA THR A 31 -14.67 2.99 -2.92
C THR A 31 -13.42 2.59 -3.70
N VAL A 32 -13.52 1.50 -4.46
CA VAL A 32 -12.44 1.08 -5.36
C VAL A 32 -12.41 1.99 -6.58
N VAL A 33 -11.27 2.65 -6.81
CA VAL A 33 -11.10 3.55 -7.97
C VAL A 33 -10.98 2.76 -9.27
N ALA A 34 -11.40 3.39 -10.37
CA ALA A 34 -11.14 2.85 -11.69
C ALA A 34 -9.61 2.78 -11.94
N PRO A 35 -9.11 1.71 -12.57
CA PRO A 35 -7.69 1.62 -12.88
C PRO A 35 -7.29 2.67 -13.93
N PRO A 36 -6.05 3.18 -13.88
CA PRO A 36 -5.54 4.07 -14.91
C PRO A 36 -5.30 3.31 -16.23
N VAL A 37 -5.13 4.06 -17.30
CA VAL A 37 -4.59 3.48 -18.53
C VAL A 37 -3.12 3.15 -18.30
N CYS A 38 -2.75 1.91 -18.60
CA CYS A 38 -1.37 1.42 -18.48
C CYS A 38 -0.95 0.74 -19.79
N VAL A 39 0.25 1.08 -20.27
CA VAL A 39 0.88 0.49 -21.44
C VAL A 39 2.30 0.12 -21.04
N ASN A 40 2.75 -1.10 -21.34
CA ASN A 40 4.09 -1.57 -21.00
C ASN A 40 5.17 -0.97 -21.93
N ASN A 41 6.44 -1.33 -21.72
CA ASN A 41 7.56 -0.89 -22.54
C ASN A 41 7.51 -1.36 -24.01
N LEU A 42 6.76 -2.41 -24.29
CA LEU A 42 6.56 -2.97 -25.63
C LEU A 42 5.35 -2.36 -26.37
N GLY A 43 4.62 -1.42 -25.75
CA GLY A 43 3.41 -0.82 -26.32
C GLY A 43 2.14 -1.65 -26.14
N GLU A 44 2.17 -2.72 -25.33
CA GLU A 44 1.00 -3.55 -25.07
C GLU A 44 0.15 -2.94 -23.95
N SER A 45 -1.18 -2.98 -24.08
CA SER A 45 -2.10 -2.56 -23.02
C SER A 45 -2.07 -3.54 -21.85
N VAL A 46 -1.93 -3.03 -20.64
CA VAL A 46 -1.94 -3.82 -19.40
C VAL A 46 -3.36 -3.93 -18.87
N SER A 47 -3.81 -5.15 -18.59
CA SER A 47 -5.14 -5.42 -18.04
C SER A 47 -5.12 -5.48 -16.51
N PHE A 48 -6.15 -4.93 -15.87
CA PHE A 48 -6.29 -4.94 -14.40
C PHE A 48 -7.35 -5.95 -13.96
N PHE A 49 -7.02 -6.79 -12.98
CA PHE A 49 -7.91 -7.80 -12.43
C PHE A 49 -8.02 -7.68 -10.91
N SER A 50 -9.24 -7.66 -10.39
CA SER A 50 -9.46 -7.76 -8.95
C SER A 50 -9.31 -9.21 -8.50
N ARG A 51 -8.45 -9.44 -7.50
CA ARG A 51 -8.30 -10.73 -6.79
C ARG A 51 -8.68 -10.54 -5.33
N PRO A 52 -9.94 -10.74 -4.94
CA PRO A 52 -10.29 -10.69 -3.53
C PRO A 52 -9.51 -11.76 -2.77
N THR A 53 -8.83 -11.35 -1.71
CA THR A 53 -8.15 -12.29 -0.81
C THR A 53 -8.78 -12.22 0.57
N THR A 54 -9.03 -13.37 1.18
CA THR A 54 -9.52 -13.45 2.54
C THR A 54 -8.42 -13.24 3.59
N GLN A 55 -7.16 -13.25 3.17
CA GLN A 55 -5.99 -13.24 4.06
C GLN A 55 -5.26 -11.89 4.11
N GLY A 56 -5.44 -11.01 3.14
CA GLY A 56 -4.77 -9.71 3.11
C GLY A 56 -5.44 -8.68 4.01
N ARG A 57 -4.64 -7.93 4.79
CA ARG A 57 -5.11 -6.83 5.65
C ARG A 57 -5.03 -5.47 4.98
N VAL A 58 -4.27 -5.36 3.90
CA VAL A 58 -3.98 -4.11 3.20
C VAL A 58 -4.18 -4.24 1.70
N ALA A 59 -4.38 -3.12 1.02
CA ALA A 59 -4.36 -3.08 -0.44
C ALA A 59 -2.97 -3.46 -0.95
N ALA A 60 -2.96 -4.27 -2.00
CA ALA A 60 -1.73 -4.70 -2.66
C ALA A 60 -1.97 -4.86 -4.16
N GLY A 61 -0.94 -4.54 -4.95
CA GLY A 61 -0.84 -4.80 -6.37
C GLY A 61 0.14 -5.94 -6.66
N MET A 62 0.11 -6.42 -7.90
CA MET A 62 1.12 -7.32 -8.42
C MET A 62 1.14 -7.24 -9.94
N ALA A 63 2.21 -6.70 -10.51
CA ALA A 63 2.49 -6.73 -11.93
C ALA A 63 2.98 -8.11 -12.35
N ASN A 64 2.45 -8.65 -13.45
CA ASN A 64 2.81 -9.98 -13.94
C ASN A 64 2.44 -10.14 -15.42
N ARG A 65 2.79 -11.29 -15.99
CA ARG A 65 2.15 -11.83 -17.21
C ARG A 65 1.21 -12.97 -16.83
N ASP A 66 0.08 -13.06 -17.51
CA ASP A 66 -0.82 -14.22 -17.36
C ASP A 66 -0.26 -15.47 -18.04
N ASN A 67 -1.03 -16.57 -18.02
CA ASN A 67 -0.60 -17.84 -18.61
C ASN A 67 -0.45 -17.78 -20.15
N ASP A 68 -1.10 -16.80 -20.79
CA ASP A 68 -1.05 -16.56 -22.24
C ASP A 68 0.04 -15.54 -22.60
N GLY A 69 0.78 -15.01 -21.60
CA GLY A 69 1.84 -14.03 -21.77
C GLY A 69 1.36 -12.58 -21.83
N ASN A 70 0.07 -12.29 -21.64
CA ASN A 70 -0.44 -10.93 -21.65
C ASN A 70 -0.03 -10.15 -20.39
N PRO A 71 0.30 -8.84 -20.48
CA PRO A 71 0.65 -8.04 -19.32
C PRO A 71 -0.58 -7.75 -18.46
N VAL A 72 -0.49 -8.06 -17.17
CA VAL A 72 -1.60 -7.94 -16.22
C VAL A 72 -1.15 -7.35 -14.89
N ILE A 73 -2.07 -6.66 -14.21
CA ILE A 73 -1.94 -6.21 -12.83
C ILE A 73 -3.07 -6.81 -12.02
N TYR A 74 -2.72 -7.50 -10.93
CA TYR A 74 -3.69 -8.02 -9.97
C TYR A 74 -3.82 -7.07 -8.80
N ARG A 75 -5.07 -6.70 -8.46
CA ARG A 75 -5.46 -5.78 -7.38
C ARG A 75 -6.12 -6.56 -6.26
N ALA A 76 -5.62 -6.47 -5.04
CA ALA A 76 -6.16 -7.16 -3.87
C ALA A 76 -6.52 -6.17 -2.75
N ASN A 77 -7.68 -6.35 -2.12
CA ASN A 77 -8.15 -5.60 -0.94
C ASN A 77 -8.15 -4.06 -1.11
N TYR A 78 -8.36 -3.56 -2.30
CA TYR A 78 -8.31 -2.12 -2.58
C TYR A 78 -9.34 -1.32 -1.77
N GLU A 79 -10.47 -1.92 -1.43
CA GLU A 79 -11.47 -1.31 -0.55
C GLU A 79 -10.96 -1.00 0.88
N LYS A 80 -9.76 -1.47 1.24
CA LYS A 80 -9.11 -1.21 2.53
C LYS A 80 -8.15 -0.02 2.51
N ALA A 81 -7.96 0.62 1.37
CA ALA A 81 -7.05 1.73 1.20
C ALA A 81 -7.75 2.97 0.66
N THR A 82 -7.24 4.15 1.02
CA THR A 82 -7.73 5.42 0.48
C THR A 82 -7.62 5.44 -1.05
N PRO A 83 -8.48 6.17 -1.77
CA PRO A 83 -8.39 6.33 -3.22
C PRO A 83 -7.01 6.78 -3.70
N ALA A 84 -6.36 7.68 -2.96
CA ALA A 84 -5.00 8.14 -3.26
C ALA A 84 -3.97 7.00 -3.21
N PHE A 85 -4.02 6.16 -2.18
CA PHE A 85 -3.10 5.02 -2.05
C PHE A 85 -3.41 3.92 -3.08
N GLN A 86 -4.70 3.69 -3.41
CA GLN A 86 -5.07 2.78 -4.50
C GLN A 86 -4.44 3.21 -5.83
N LYS A 87 -4.53 4.51 -6.19
CA LYS A 87 -3.88 5.07 -7.39
C LYS A 87 -2.38 4.91 -7.37
N PHE A 88 -1.74 5.21 -6.21
CA PHE A 88 -0.31 5.03 -6.05
C PHE A 88 0.11 3.57 -6.33
N VAL A 89 -0.61 2.59 -5.78
CA VAL A 89 -0.34 1.16 -6.04
C VAL A 89 -0.53 0.82 -7.52
N ASP A 90 -1.59 1.30 -8.16
CA ASP A 90 -1.81 1.06 -9.59
C ASP A 90 -0.69 1.62 -10.46
N PHE A 91 -0.23 2.85 -10.19
CA PHE A 91 0.90 3.45 -10.92
C PHE A 91 2.22 2.76 -10.63
N HIS A 92 2.45 2.27 -9.40
CA HIS A 92 3.61 1.49 -9.02
C HIS A 92 3.68 0.18 -9.82
N GLU A 93 2.59 -0.57 -9.86
CA GLU A 93 2.54 -1.82 -10.64
C GLU A 93 2.62 -1.56 -12.15
N CYS A 94 2.01 -0.48 -12.63
CA CYS A 94 2.16 -0.07 -14.03
C CYS A 94 3.60 0.29 -14.36
N ALA A 95 4.32 0.95 -13.46
CA ALA A 95 5.74 1.28 -13.65
C ALA A 95 6.60 0.03 -13.84
N HIS A 96 6.36 -1.06 -13.12
CA HIS A 96 7.06 -2.32 -13.34
C HIS A 96 6.90 -2.85 -14.78
N HIS A 97 5.74 -2.68 -15.39
CA HIS A 97 5.54 -2.98 -16.81
C HIS A 97 6.24 -1.98 -17.73
N GLN A 98 6.19 -0.68 -17.39
CA GLN A 98 6.75 0.39 -18.24
C GLN A 98 8.28 0.36 -18.32
N VAL A 99 8.95 -0.12 -17.27
CA VAL A 99 10.41 -0.26 -17.22
C VAL A 99 10.88 -1.71 -17.45
N GLY A 100 9.99 -2.60 -17.89
CA GLY A 100 10.34 -3.97 -18.26
C GLY A 100 10.73 -4.89 -17.11
N HIS A 101 10.48 -4.53 -15.84
CA HIS A 101 10.83 -5.37 -14.69
C HIS A 101 10.11 -6.72 -14.71
N VAL A 102 8.89 -6.76 -15.28
CA VAL A 102 8.07 -7.98 -15.38
C VAL A 102 8.66 -9.00 -16.37
N ASP A 103 9.43 -8.53 -17.34
CA ASP A 103 10.01 -9.35 -18.42
C ASP A 103 11.43 -9.84 -18.11
N GLN A 104 11.95 -9.50 -16.92
CA GLN A 104 13.27 -9.94 -16.44
C GLN A 104 13.11 -10.97 -15.33
N PRO A 105 14.14 -11.82 -15.10
CA PRO A 105 14.16 -12.69 -13.94
C PRO A 105 14.00 -11.87 -12.66
N HIS A 106 13.09 -12.28 -11.78
CA HIS A 106 12.89 -11.60 -10.50
C HIS A 106 14.17 -11.61 -9.67
N PRO A 107 14.74 -10.46 -9.31
CA PRO A 107 15.90 -10.41 -8.44
C PRO A 107 15.55 -10.96 -7.05
N PRO A 108 16.51 -11.53 -6.32
CA PRO A 108 16.27 -11.99 -4.96
C PRO A 108 15.70 -10.88 -4.09
N ARG A 109 14.68 -11.21 -3.31
CA ARG A 109 14.02 -10.25 -2.40
C ARG A 109 15.06 -9.56 -1.51
N ASN A 110 14.99 -8.24 -1.40
CA ASN A 110 15.93 -7.38 -0.69
C ASN A 110 17.36 -7.33 -1.27
N SER A 111 17.60 -7.88 -2.46
CA SER A 111 18.85 -7.59 -3.18
C SER A 111 18.88 -6.12 -3.62
N TYR A 112 20.06 -5.65 -4.00
CA TYR A 112 20.22 -4.28 -4.53
C TYR A 112 19.31 -4.04 -5.75
N ASP A 113 19.28 -4.98 -6.70
CA ASP A 113 18.46 -4.85 -7.91
C ASP A 113 16.95 -4.83 -7.60
N HIS A 114 16.50 -5.67 -6.64
CA HIS A 114 15.12 -5.63 -6.18
C HIS A 114 14.76 -4.25 -5.58
N LEU A 115 15.62 -3.72 -4.70
CA LEU A 115 15.38 -2.41 -4.07
C LEU A 115 15.42 -1.27 -5.08
N MET A 116 16.29 -1.34 -6.09
CA MET A 116 16.32 -0.36 -7.18
C MET A 116 15.05 -0.40 -8.02
N ASN A 117 14.56 -1.61 -8.38
CA ASN A 117 13.33 -1.77 -9.13
C ASN A 117 12.13 -1.17 -8.37
N GLU A 118 12.02 -1.45 -7.06
CA GLU A 118 11.00 -0.86 -6.21
C GLU A 118 11.11 0.67 -6.13
N SER A 119 12.34 1.18 -6.01
CA SER A 119 12.59 2.63 -5.92
C SER A 119 12.20 3.38 -7.19
N ILE A 120 12.46 2.80 -8.35
CA ILE A 120 12.05 3.37 -9.65
C ILE A 120 10.52 3.36 -9.75
N ALA A 121 9.87 2.23 -9.43
CA ALA A 121 8.43 2.11 -9.49
C ALA A 121 7.72 3.07 -8.51
N ASP A 122 8.23 3.21 -7.29
CA ASP A 122 7.74 4.19 -6.31
C ASP A 122 7.86 5.63 -6.82
N CYS A 123 9.00 5.97 -7.45
CA CYS A 123 9.22 7.31 -7.99
C CYS A 123 8.25 7.61 -9.13
N VAL A 124 8.09 6.71 -10.10
CA VAL A 124 7.09 6.85 -11.17
C VAL A 124 5.70 7.06 -10.58
N ALA A 125 5.31 6.23 -9.62
CA ALA A 125 3.98 6.28 -9.02
C ALA A 125 3.68 7.61 -8.34
N ILE A 126 4.60 8.12 -7.52
CA ILE A 126 4.36 9.36 -6.78
C ILE A 126 4.37 10.59 -7.69
N LEU A 127 5.18 10.60 -8.76
CA LEU A 127 5.15 11.65 -9.76
C LEU A 127 3.80 11.70 -10.48
N ARG A 128 3.24 10.55 -10.84
CA ARG A 128 1.89 10.44 -11.44
C ARG A 128 0.79 10.89 -10.48
N VAL A 129 0.85 10.48 -9.22
CA VAL A 129 -0.10 10.98 -8.21
C VAL A 129 0.00 12.51 -8.10
N ARG A 130 1.19 13.08 -8.09
CA ARG A 130 1.39 14.52 -8.02
C ARG A 130 0.81 15.26 -9.22
N GLU A 131 0.92 14.70 -10.42
CA GLU A 131 0.35 15.27 -11.65
C GLU A 131 -1.19 15.28 -11.63
N GLU A 132 -1.81 14.25 -11.05
CA GLU A 132 -3.27 14.15 -10.98
C GLU A 132 -3.88 14.92 -9.79
N ASP A 133 -3.24 14.83 -8.63
CA ASP A 133 -3.75 15.41 -7.38
C ASP A 133 -2.63 15.65 -6.37
N ASN A 134 -2.15 16.87 -6.36
CA ASN A 134 -1.05 17.30 -5.48
C ASN A 134 -1.39 17.23 -3.97
N GLU A 135 -2.65 17.17 -3.59
CA GLU A 135 -3.07 17.10 -2.18
C GLU A 135 -3.03 15.68 -1.61
N SER A 136 -2.97 14.68 -2.48
CA SER A 136 -2.99 13.26 -2.10
C SER A 136 -1.70 12.72 -1.50
N TYR A 137 -0.58 13.47 -1.52
CA TYR A 137 0.73 13.00 -1.06
C TYR A 137 0.70 12.40 0.35
N ARG A 138 0.10 13.10 1.32
CA ARG A 138 0.03 12.64 2.72
C ARG A 138 -0.68 11.29 2.84
N LEU A 139 -1.78 11.13 2.12
CA LEU A 139 -2.56 9.88 2.13
C LEU A 139 -1.77 8.71 1.51
N VAL A 140 -0.89 8.99 0.54
CA VAL A 140 0.02 7.98 -0.03
C VAL A 140 1.06 7.56 1.00
N ILE A 141 1.70 8.50 1.70
CA ILE A 141 2.70 8.18 2.72
C ILE A 141 2.09 7.36 3.86
N ASP A 142 0.94 7.79 4.39
CA ASP A 142 0.24 7.08 5.46
C ASP A 142 -0.13 5.65 5.02
N GLY A 143 -0.67 5.48 3.79
CA GLY A 143 -0.99 4.17 3.22
C GLY A 143 0.23 3.28 3.01
N LEU A 144 1.37 3.85 2.61
CA LEU A 144 2.63 3.11 2.45
C LEU A 144 3.15 2.61 3.80
N VAL A 145 3.13 3.44 4.85
CA VAL A 145 3.49 3.05 6.22
C VAL A 145 2.61 1.90 6.70
N ASP A 146 1.30 2.03 6.53
CA ASP A 146 0.33 1.01 6.97
C ASP A 146 0.55 -0.31 6.23
N ALA A 147 0.73 -0.27 4.90
CA ALA A 147 0.97 -1.45 4.08
C ALA A 147 2.28 -2.16 4.48
N MET A 148 3.38 -1.44 4.58
CA MET A 148 4.69 -2.00 4.95
C MET A 148 4.69 -2.61 6.36
N THR A 149 4.01 -1.95 7.31
CA THR A 149 3.85 -2.43 8.68
C THR A 149 3.02 -3.71 8.73
N ALA A 150 1.90 -3.75 8.02
CA ALA A 150 0.99 -4.89 8.02
C ALA A 150 1.59 -6.17 7.40
N ILE A 151 2.51 -6.03 6.44
CA ILE A 151 3.23 -7.16 5.83
C ILE A 151 4.55 -7.47 6.54
N GLY A 152 4.87 -6.76 7.64
CA GLY A 152 6.00 -7.07 8.52
C GLY A 152 7.37 -6.65 7.98
N PHE A 153 7.44 -5.62 7.14
CA PHE A 153 8.73 -5.08 6.72
C PHE A 153 9.47 -4.41 7.88
N PRO A 154 10.81 -4.54 7.95
CA PRO A 154 11.61 -3.80 8.91
C PRO A 154 11.39 -2.28 8.78
N LYS A 155 11.42 -1.58 9.91
CA LYS A 155 11.26 -0.11 9.93
C LYS A 155 12.26 0.59 9.00
N THR A 156 13.49 0.12 8.93
CA THR A 156 14.53 0.68 8.06
C THR A 156 14.16 0.59 6.57
N SER A 157 13.52 -0.51 6.14
CA SER A 157 13.05 -0.65 4.77
C SER A 157 11.86 0.27 4.49
N THR A 158 10.95 0.42 5.46
CA THR A 158 9.83 1.36 5.38
C THR A 158 10.34 2.80 5.28
N ASP A 159 11.26 3.20 6.16
CA ASP A 159 11.84 4.56 6.16
C ASP A 159 12.58 4.86 4.84
N SER A 160 13.27 3.88 4.27
CA SER A 160 13.95 4.03 2.98
C SER A 160 12.97 4.27 1.83
N ARG A 161 11.87 3.51 1.75
CA ARG A 161 10.83 3.72 0.72
C ARG A 161 10.15 5.08 0.89
N ILE A 162 9.80 5.46 2.11
CA ILE A 162 9.22 6.79 2.39
C ILE A 162 10.18 7.90 1.96
N SER A 163 11.46 7.78 2.30
CA SER A 163 12.48 8.76 1.91
C SER A 163 12.60 8.87 0.39
N ASN A 164 12.57 7.75 -0.34
CA ASN A 164 12.60 7.75 -1.80
C ASN A 164 11.36 8.44 -2.39
N VAL A 165 10.16 8.07 -1.95
CA VAL A 165 8.89 8.66 -2.41
C VAL A 165 8.87 10.16 -2.12
N THR A 166 9.29 10.57 -0.91
CA THR A 166 9.37 11.98 -0.52
C THR A 166 10.35 12.76 -1.42
N ASN A 167 11.54 12.22 -1.64
CA ASN A 167 12.54 12.84 -2.47
C ASN A 167 12.06 13.03 -3.93
N CYS A 168 11.43 12.00 -4.51
CA CYS A 168 10.86 12.09 -5.85
C CYS A 168 9.75 13.14 -5.94
N TYR A 169 8.91 13.23 -4.90
CA TYR A 169 7.84 14.20 -4.84
C TYR A 169 8.35 15.63 -4.70
N GLU A 170 9.28 15.88 -3.78
CA GLU A 170 9.81 17.22 -3.48
C GLU A 170 10.68 17.76 -4.62
N ASN A 171 11.51 16.91 -5.23
CA ASN A 171 12.41 17.25 -6.34
C ASN A 171 11.78 16.90 -7.70
N TYR A 172 10.51 17.21 -7.91
CA TYR A 172 9.71 16.80 -9.07
C TYR A 172 10.42 16.95 -10.41
N GLY A 173 11.01 18.14 -10.70
CA GLY A 173 11.61 18.41 -12.00
C GLY A 173 12.76 17.46 -12.34
N SER A 174 13.76 17.34 -11.45
CA SER A 174 14.90 16.44 -11.67
C SER A 174 14.51 14.95 -11.60
N SER A 175 13.53 14.62 -10.76
CA SER A 175 13.03 13.25 -10.67
C SER A 175 12.25 12.84 -11.92
N ALA A 176 11.43 13.73 -12.48
CA ALA A 176 10.71 13.49 -13.73
C ALA A 176 11.68 13.33 -14.90
N GLU A 177 12.70 14.16 -15.01
CA GLU A 177 13.76 14.05 -16.03
C GLU A 177 14.50 12.71 -15.93
N PHE A 178 14.88 12.29 -14.72
CA PHE A 178 15.52 11.00 -14.50
C PHE A 178 14.61 9.83 -14.92
N ILE A 179 13.36 9.85 -14.49
CA ILE A 179 12.38 8.78 -14.82
C ILE A 179 12.11 8.75 -16.33
N GLU A 180 11.98 9.89 -16.98
CA GLU A 180 11.83 9.95 -18.43
C GLU A 180 13.03 9.30 -19.16
N GLY A 181 14.24 9.56 -18.67
CA GLY A 181 15.46 8.91 -19.17
C GLY A 181 15.41 7.38 -19.03
N VAL A 182 14.96 6.86 -17.88
CA VAL A 182 14.79 5.42 -17.64
C VAL A 182 13.75 4.83 -18.60
N LEU A 183 12.55 5.42 -18.69
CA LEU A 183 11.47 4.93 -19.57
C LEU A 183 11.87 4.92 -21.05
N ASN A 184 12.61 5.93 -21.51
CA ASN A 184 13.08 6.00 -22.88
C ASN A 184 14.16 4.97 -23.17
N SER A 185 15.06 4.68 -22.22
CA SER A 185 16.08 3.65 -22.38
C SER A 185 15.49 2.24 -22.51
N GLU A 186 14.41 1.95 -21.80
CA GLU A 186 13.73 0.65 -21.87
C GLU A 186 12.91 0.47 -23.16
N ARG A 187 12.33 1.55 -23.70
CA ARG A 187 11.62 1.50 -25.00
C ARG A 187 12.56 1.32 -26.18
N ALA A 188 13.83 1.66 -26.03
CA ALA A 188 14.84 1.54 -27.09
C ALA A 188 15.52 0.15 -27.15
N ARG A 189 15.23 -0.74 -26.21
CA ARG A 189 15.74 -2.13 -26.16
C ARG A 189 14.83 -3.08 -26.90
#